data_96ee58307ebb3580c8c05f9ff2ccd3d5
#
_entry.id   96ee58307ebb3580c8c05f9ff2ccd3d5
#
_cell.length_a   1.000
_cell.length_b   1.000
_cell.length_c   1.000
_cell.angle_alpha   90.00
_cell.angle_beta   90.00
_cell.angle_gamma   90.00
#
_symmetry.space_group_name_H-M   'P 1'
#
loop_
_entity.id
_entity.type
_entity.pdbx_description
1 polymer ?
#
loop_
_entity_poly.entity_id
_entity_poly.type
_entity_poly.pdbx_seq_one_letter_code
_entity_poly.pdbx_strand_id
1 'polypeptide(L)'
;DYLDLSASERRSIDKHYGMGRNCHLFEMTRKWAYRAIRQGWPEFSQWLDAVIQRVEMYNASLPVPLSPPECRAIGKSIAKYTHRNFTPETFAQYVADTHTLTYVFVPLALTPR
;
A
#
# COMPACT_ATOMS: atom_id res chain seq x y z
N ASP A 1 -5.89 -6.87 -12.84
CA ASP A 1 -4.91 -6.71 -11.78
C ASP A 1 -3.81 -7.74 -11.90
N TYR A 2 -2.58 -7.31 -11.66
CA TYR A 2 -1.43 -8.19 -11.78
C TYR A 2 -1.57 -9.46 -10.95
N LEU A 3 -2.11 -9.33 -9.76
CA LEU A 3 -2.23 -10.46 -8.86
C LEU A 3 -3.27 -11.48 -9.28
N ASP A 4 -4.16 -11.08 -10.19
CA ASP A 4 -5.19 -11.99 -10.69
C ASP A 4 -4.72 -12.81 -11.88
N LEU A 5 -3.52 -12.55 -12.37
CA LEU A 5 -2.98 -13.26 -13.51
C LEU A 5 -2.40 -14.60 -13.08
N SER A 6 -2.35 -15.53 -14.01
CA SER A 6 -1.67 -16.79 -13.76
C SER A 6 -0.18 -16.55 -13.58
N ALA A 7 0.51 -17.54 -13.00
CA ALA A 7 1.94 -17.44 -12.82
C ALA A 7 2.66 -17.25 -14.15
N SER A 8 2.19 -17.94 -15.17
CA SER A 8 2.78 -17.84 -16.50
C SER A 8 2.60 -16.44 -17.08
N GLU A 9 1.42 -15.89 -16.93
CA GLU A 9 1.14 -14.54 -17.41
C GLU A 9 1.97 -13.49 -16.67
N ARG A 10 2.09 -13.66 -15.39
CA ARG A 10 2.91 -12.73 -14.60
C ARG A 10 4.36 -12.75 -15.03
N ARG A 11 4.91 -13.93 -15.28
CA ARG A 11 6.28 -14.03 -15.74
C ARG A 11 6.48 -13.39 -17.10
N SER A 12 5.50 -13.54 -17.96
CA SER A 12 5.56 -12.94 -19.28
C SER A 12 5.59 -11.41 -19.22
N ILE A 13 4.70 -10.85 -18.39
CA ILE A 13 4.65 -9.41 -18.19
C ILE A 13 5.96 -8.92 -17.60
N ASP A 14 6.43 -9.61 -16.58
CA ASP A 14 7.64 -9.23 -15.87
C ASP A 14 8.84 -9.25 -16.81
N LYS A 15 8.92 -10.28 -17.64
CA LYS A 15 10.01 -10.44 -18.57
C LYS A 15 10.06 -9.32 -19.60
N HIS A 16 8.91 -8.96 -20.13
CA HIS A 16 8.85 -7.96 -21.20
C HIS A 16 8.88 -6.52 -20.72
N TYR A 17 8.27 -6.25 -19.58
CA TYR A 17 8.04 -4.88 -19.15
C TYR A 17 8.57 -4.56 -17.76
N GLY A 18 9.06 -5.54 -17.03
CA GLY A 18 9.53 -5.34 -15.68
C GLY A 18 8.42 -4.95 -14.72
N MET A 19 7.17 -5.17 -15.08
CA MET A 19 6.05 -4.72 -14.28
C MET A 19 5.81 -5.57 -13.05
N GLY A 20 6.33 -6.80 -13.04
CA GLY A 20 6.14 -7.68 -11.89
C GLY A 20 6.73 -7.13 -10.62
N ARG A 21 7.92 -6.55 -10.73
CA ARG A 21 8.57 -5.96 -9.57
C ARG A 21 7.82 -4.74 -9.08
N ASN A 22 7.39 -3.88 -10.00
CA ASN A 22 6.60 -2.71 -9.67
C ASN A 22 5.32 -3.09 -8.96
N CYS A 23 4.59 -4.03 -9.54
CA CYS A 23 3.33 -4.48 -8.96
C CYS A 23 3.54 -5.11 -7.60
N HIS A 24 4.60 -5.89 -7.45
CA HIS A 24 4.89 -6.53 -6.19
C HIS A 24 5.14 -5.50 -5.08
N LEU A 25 6.02 -4.54 -5.37
CA LEU A 25 6.33 -3.50 -4.39
C LEU A 25 5.12 -2.64 -4.08
N PHE A 26 4.35 -2.32 -5.11
CA PHE A 26 3.16 -1.51 -4.93
C PHE A 26 2.18 -2.21 -4.00
N GLU A 27 1.92 -3.49 -4.26
CA GLU A 27 0.96 -4.24 -3.46
C GLU A 27 1.40 -4.40 -2.02
N MET A 28 2.65 -4.75 -1.80
CA MET A 28 3.15 -4.92 -0.44
C MET A 28 3.09 -3.62 0.33
N THR A 29 3.54 -2.54 -0.31
CA THR A 29 3.59 -1.25 0.37
C THR A 29 2.17 -0.72 0.61
N ARG A 30 1.28 -0.90 -0.36
CA ARG A 30 -0.09 -0.44 -0.23
C ARG A 30 -0.78 -1.11 0.96
N LYS A 31 -0.61 -2.40 1.09
CA LYS A 31 -1.22 -3.12 2.21
C LYS A 31 -0.70 -2.63 3.55
N TRP A 32 0.59 -2.40 3.62
CA TRP A 32 1.17 -1.83 4.84
C TRP A 32 0.64 -0.41 5.09
N ALA A 33 0.58 0.40 4.04
CA ALA A 33 0.20 1.79 4.18
C ALA A 33 -1.24 1.97 4.68
N TYR A 34 -2.13 1.12 4.21
CA TYR A 34 -3.53 1.21 4.61
C TYR A 34 -3.71 0.99 6.10
N ARG A 35 -2.85 0.20 6.70
CA ARG A 35 -2.89 -0.01 8.14
C ARG A 35 -2.10 1.06 8.89
N ALA A 36 -0.95 1.42 8.34
CA ALA A 36 -0.04 2.30 9.06
C ALA A 36 -0.57 3.72 9.19
N ILE A 37 -1.25 4.22 8.15
CA ILE A 37 -1.71 5.61 8.19
C ILE A 37 -2.73 5.84 9.29
N ARG A 38 -3.48 4.82 9.66
CA ARG A 38 -4.51 4.95 10.70
C ARG A 38 -3.94 5.08 12.09
N GLN A 39 -2.67 4.76 12.26
CA GLN A 39 -2.09 4.73 13.59
C GLN A 39 -1.70 6.09 14.12
N GLY A 40 -1.54 7.07 13.25
CA GLY A 40 -1.12 8.37 13.71
C GLY A 40 -1.56 9.53 12.86
N TRP A 41 -2.17 9.27 11.71
CA TRP A 41 -2.61 10.32 10.79
C TRP A 41 -1.53 11.36 10.57
N PRO A 42 -0.33 10.94 10.09
CA PRO A 42 0.82 11.85 10.01
C PRO A 42 0.64 12.93 8.97
N GLU A 43 1.47 13.96 9.08
CA GLU A 43 1.52 14.98 8.04
C GLU A 43 2.10 14.39 6.77
N PHE A 44 1.77 15.01 5.63
CA PHE A 44 2.12 14.42 4.36
C PHE A 44 3.62 14.23 4.18
N SER A 45 4.43 15.21 4.58
CA SER A 45 5.88 15.09 4.40
C SER A 45 6.44 13.91 5.18
N GLN A 46 5.98 13.74 6.40
CA GLN A 46 6.41 12.61 7.23
C GLN A 46 5.91 11.30 6.65
N TRP A 47 4.67 11.31 6.20
CA TRP A 47 4.06 10.12 5.62
C TRP A 47 4.77 9.71 4.33
N LEU A 48 5.08 10.68 3.48
CA LEU A 48 5.79 10.42 2.24
C LEU A 48 7.12 9.74 2.50
N ASP A 49 7.89 10.27 3.45
CA ASP A 49 9.18 9.68 3.80
C ASP A 49 9.01 8.25 4.30
N ALA A 50 8.02 8.03 5.16
CA ALA A 50 7.79 6.71 5.71
C ALA A 50 7.43 5.70 4.63
N VAL A 51 6.58 6.11 3.70
CA VAL A 51 6.14 5.22 2.62
C VAL A 51 7.32 4.90 1.70
N ILE A 52 8.11 5.90 1.35
CA ILE A 52 9.27 5.67 0.49
C ILE A 52 10.24 4.71 1.16
N GLN A 53 10.50 4.91 2.45
CA GLN A 53 11.40 4.01 3.17
C GLN A 53 10.88 2.59 3.18
N ARG A 54 9.57 2.43 3.29
CA ARG A 54 8.98 1.09 3.27
C ARG A 54 9.12 0.44 1.90
N VAL A 55 8.93 1.22 0.83
CA VAL A 55 9.16 0.70 -0.51
C VAL A 55 10.61 0.24 -0.66
N GLU A 56 11.54 1.05 -0.20
CA GLU A 56 12.96 0.72 -0.31
C GLU A 56 13.30 -0.53 0.49
N MET A 57 12.69 -0.68 1.64
CA MET A 57 12.91 -1.87 2.46
C MET A 57 12.47 -3.14 1.73
N TYR A 58 11.27 -3.11 1.16
CA TYR A 58 10.81 -4.26 0.39
C TYR A 58 11.64 -4.48 -0.86
N ASN A 59 12.06 -3.38 -1.49
CA ASN A 59 12.87 -3.45 -2.70
C ASN A 59 14.20 -4.16 -2.45
N ALA A 60 14.77 -3.94 -1.28
CA ALA A 60 16.06 -4.55 -0.95
C ALA A 60 16.00 -6.07 -0.92
N SER A 61 14.83 -6.64 -0.75
CA SER A 61 14.68 -8.09 -0.70
C SER A 61 14.49 -8.71 -2.07
N LEU A 62 14.37 -7.90 -3.11
CA LEU A 62 14.19 -8.44 -4.47
C LEU A 62 15.51 -8.91 -5.04
N PRO A 63 15.49 -10.00 -5.83
CA PRO A 63 16.71 -10.46 -6.49
C PRO A 63 17.32 -9.41 -7.42
N VAL A 64 16.45 -8.66 -8.11
CA VAL A 64 16.90 -7.56 -8.97
C VAL A 64 16.10 -6.33 -8.55
N PRO A 65 16.66 -5.52 -7.68
CA PRO A 65 15.92 -4.36 -7.18
C PRO A 65 15.64 -3.32 -8.26
N LEU A 66 14.59 -2.56 -8.03
CA LEU A 66 14.29 -1.40 -8.86
C LEU A 66 15.23 -0.26 -8.49
N SER A 67 15.36 0.70 -9.40
CA SER A 67 16.19 1.86 -9.16
C SER A 67 15.56 2.78 -8.10
N PRO A 68 16.36 3.61 -7.43
CA PRO A 68 15.82 4.56 -6.46
C PRO A 68 14.72 5.47 -7.00
N PRO A 69 14.84 6.03 -8.21
CA PRO A 69 13.72 6.83 -8.74
C PRO A 69 12.43 6.05 -8.89
N GLU A 70 12.51 4.80 -9.27
CA GLU A 70 11.33 3.97 -9.40
C GLU A 70 10.69 3.72 -8.04
N CYS A 71 11.51 3.49 -7.02
CA CYS A 71 10.99 3.31 -5.67
C CYS A 71 10.32 4.57 -5.17
N ARG A 72 10.90 5.71 -5.44
CA ARG A 72 10.30 6.98 -5.03
C ARG A 72 8.97 7.23 -5.73
N ALA A 73 8.89 6.86 -7.00
CA ALA A 73 7.64 7.03 -7.75
C ALA A 73 6.52 6.19 -7.15
N ILE A 74 6.84 4.94 -6.82
CA ILE A 74 5.86 4.06 -6.18
C ILE A 74 5.44 4.63 -4.84
N GLY A 75 6.40 5.03 -4.02
CA GLY A 75 6.12 5.57 -2.70
C GLY A 75 5.28 6.82 -2.76
N LYS A 76 5.61 7.70 -3.68
CA LYS A 76 4.88 8.95 -3.84
C LYS A 76 3.44 8.72 -4.24
N SER A 77 3.21 7.78 -5.15
CA SER A 77 1.87 7.43 -5.60
C SER A 77 1.03 6.91 -4.44
N ILE A 78 1.58 5.99 -3.68
CA ILE A 78 0.87 5.41 -2.53
C ILE A 78 0.62 6.45 -1.45
N ALA A 79 1.63 7.27 -1.16
CA ALA A 79 1.51 8.28 -0.12
C ALA A 79 0.45 9.30 -0.47
N LYS A 80 0.41 9.75 -1.71
CA LYS A 80 -0.59 10.71 -2.13
C LYS A 80 -2.00 10.14 -2.04
N TYR A 81 -2.17 8.92 -2.52
CA TYR A 81 -3.48 8.30 -2.50
C TYR A 81 -3.98 8.09 -1.08
N THR A 82 -3.13 7.52 -0.23
CA THR A 82 -3.56 7.20 1.13
C THR A 82 -3.79 8.45 1.95
N HIS A 83 -2.92 9.44 1.82
CA HIS A 83 -3.07 10.67 2.60
C HIS A 83 -4.33 11.43 2.22
N ARG A 84 -4.67 11.39 0.93
CA ARG A 84 -5.86 12.08 0.45
C ARG A 84 -7.14 11.35 0.85
N ASN A 85 -7.15 10.04 0.74
CA ASN A 85 -8.38 9.27 0.88
C ASN A 85 -8.57 8.63 2.25
N PHE A 86 -7.51 8.50 3.01
CA PHE A 86 -7.58 7.89 4.34
C PHE A 86 -7.42 8.99 5.38
N THR A 87 -8.54 9.50 5.86
CA THR A 87 -8.54 10.50 6.92
C THR A 87 -9.36 9.95 8.07
N PRO A 88 -9.26 10.56 9.25
CA PRO A 88 -10.11 10.11 10.36
C PRO A 88 -11.58 10.12 9.99
N GLU A 89 -12.01 11.11 9.22
CA GLU A 89 -13.40 11.23 8.84
C GLU A 89 -13.83 10.14 7.86
N THR A 90 -13.03 9.92 6.82
CA THR A 90 -13.39 8.88 5.84
C THR A 90 -13.31 7.50 6.45
N PHE A 91 -12.36 7.29 7.36
CA PHE A 91 -12.25 6.01 8.01
C PHE A 91 -13.42 5.76 8.95
N ALA A 92 -13.89 6.79 9.62
CA ALA A 92 -15.06 6.68 10.48
C ALA A 92 -16.28 6.28 9.65
N GLN A 93 -16.41 6.85 8.44
CA GLN A 93 -17.50 6.47 7.55
C GLN A 93 -17.39 5.02 7.12
N TYR A 94 -16.18 4.59 6.79
CA TYR A 94 -15.94 3.20 6.43
C TYR A 94 -16.34 2.26 7.56
N VAL A 95 -16.00 2.63 8.78
CA VAL A 95 -16.36 1.84 9.96
C VAL A 95 -17.87 1.71 10.07
N ALA A 96 -18.56 2.84 9.94
CA ALA A 96 -20.01 2.84 10.07
C ALA A 96 -20.66 1.93 9.03
N ASP A 97 -20.17 2.00 7.79
CA ASP A 97 -20.72 1.21 6.70
C ASP A 97 -20.45 -0.28 6.89
N THR A 98 -19.21 -0.63 7.21
CA THR A 98 -18.86 -2.03 7.37
C THR A 98 -19.40 -2.63 8.64
N HIS A 99 -19.61 -1.82 9.66
CA HIS A 99 -20.17 -2.32 10.90
C HIS A 99 -21.55 -2.93 10.69
N THR A 100 -22.31 -2.33 9.81
CA THR A 100 -23.63 -2.86 9.49
C THR A 100 -23.55 -4.19 8.79
N LEU A 101 -22.52 -4.39 7.99
CA LEU A 101 -22.42 -5.57 7.13
C LEU A 101 -21.58 -6.67 7.76
N THR A 102 -20.50 -6.30 8.46
CA THR A 102 -19.54 -7.28 8.97
C THR A 102 -19.03 -6.86 10.32
N TYR A 103 -19.95 -6.58 11.21
CA TYR A 103 -19.56 -6.05 12.50
C TYR A 103 -18.62 -6.96 13.28
N VAL A 104 -18.71 -8.25 13.05
CA VAL A 104 -17.84 -9.20 13.72
C VAL A 104 -16.38 -8.87 13.47
N PHE A 105 -16.11 -8.38 12.31
CA PHE A 105 -14.79 -8.10 11.86
C PHE A 105 -14.28 -6.75 12.33
N VAL A 106 -15.21 -5.83 12.46
CA VAL A 106 -14.91 -4.45 12.77
C VAL A 106 -14.16 -4.26 14.09
N PRO A 107 -14.58 -4.90 15.18
CA PRO A 107 -13.91 -4.65 16.45
C PRO A 107 -12.41 -4.91 16.41
N LEU A 108 -11.99 -5.91 15.70
CA LEU A 108 -10.56 -6.23 15.64
C LEU A 108 -9.78 -5.20 14.85
N ALA A 109 -10.38 -4.71 13.78
CA ALA A 109 -9.69 -3.77 12.90
C ALA A 109 -9.73 -2.35 13.43
N LEU A 110 -10.76 -2.02 14.16
CA LEU A 110 -11.08 -0.64 14.47
C LEU A 110 -11.04 -0.29 15.93
N THR A 111 -10.86 -1.26 16.78
CA THR A 111 -10.83 -0.97 18.19
C THR A 111 -9.75 0.06 18.44
N PRO A 112 -10.10 1.21 18.97
CA PRO A 112 -9.08 2.18 19.35
C PRO A 112 -8.33 1.59 20.50
N ARG A 113 -7.26 2.12 20.74
CA ARG A 113 -6.51 1.52 21.85
C ARG A 113 -6.22 2.50 22.90
#